data_400acd8c9719ab06fad6f847bdef8adc
#
_entry.id   400acd8c9719ab06fad6f847bdef8adc
#
_cell.length_a   1.000
_cell.length_b   1.000
_cell.length_c   1.000
_cell.angle_alpha   90.00
_cell.angle_beta   90.00
_cell.angle_gamma   90.00
#
_symmetry.space_group_name_H-M   'P 1'
#
loop_
_entity.id
_entity.type
_entity.pdbx_description
1 polymer ?
#
loop_
_entity_poly.entity_id
_entity_poly.type
_entity_poly.pdbx_seq_one_letter_code
_entity_poly.pdbx_strand_id
1 'polypeptide(L)'
;IFHKMEKRTLGAAYKFYCEKELIDAHSSKADTQATFEVLEAQIKRYSDLENNVDFLSNFSTRNKSVDLAGFIIYDKNNIPCFSFGKHKGKSVDFIIENEPGYFGWLMNADFPMYTKKILTKLRLAKLNNKL
;
A
#
# COMPACT_ATOMS: atom_id res chain seq x y z
N ILE A 1 -4.06 2.51 -11.65
CA ILE A 1 -3.95 3.92 -11.24
C ILE A 1 -5.31 4.59 -11.37
N PHE A 2 -5.93 4.62 -12.54
CA PHE A 2 -7.24 5.20 -12.76
C PHE A 2 -8.30 4.14 -13.01
N HIS A 3 -9.46 4.26 -12.34
CA HIS A 3 -10.62 3.40 -12.53
C HIS A 3 -11.73 4.21 -13.23
N LYS A 4 -11.51 4.49 -14.51
CA LYS A 4 -12.41 5.31 -15.34
C LYS A 4 -13.46 4.49 -16.12
N MET A 5 -13.57 3.21 -15.86
CA MET A 5 -14.45 2.28 -16.57
C MET A 5 -15.29 1.46 -15.59
N GLU A 6 -16.45 0.99 -16.03
CA GLU A 6 -17.35 0.19 -15.19
C GLU A 6 -16.74 -1.16 -14.81
N LYS A 7 -16.17 -1.88 -15.77
CA LYS A 7 -15.49 -3.15 -15.53
C LYS A 7 -14.02 -2.90 -15.15
N ARG A 8 -13.59 -3.43 -14.02
CA ARG A 8 -12.22 -3.29 -13.49
C ARG A 8 -11.39 -4.55 -13.75
N THR A 9 -11.37 -5.02 -14.98
CA THR A 9 -10.56 -6.15 -15.43
C THR A 9 -9.43 -5.66 -16.34
N LEU A 10 -8.35 -6.45 -16.45
CA LEU A 10 -7.25 -6.13 -17.35
C LEU A 10 -7.72 -6.06 -18.81
N GLY A 11 -8.57 -6.99 -19.26
CA GLY A 11 -9.12 -6.97 -20.61
C GLY A 11 -9.94 -5.71 -20.91
N ALA A 12 -10.77 -5.26 -19.95
CA ALA A 12 -11.51 -4.02 -20.09
C ALA A 12 -10.59 -2.79 -20.11
N ALA A 13 -9.53 -2.76 -19.29
CA ALA A 13 -8.54 -1.69 -19.31
C ALA A 13 -7.77 -1.67 -20.63
N TYR A 14 -7.37 -2.83 -21.14
CA TYR A 14 -6.65 -2.95 -22.39
C TYR A 14 -7.47 -2.44 -23.57
N LYS A 15 -8.75 -2.81 -23.62
CA LYS A 15 -9.68 -2.29 -24.64
C LYS A 15 -9.89 -0.77 -24.51
N PHE A 16 -10.07 -0.27 -23.28
CA PHE A 16 -10.34 1.15 -23.04
C PHE A 16 -9.14 2.06 -23.34
N TYR A 17 -7.94 1.67 -22.92
CA TYR A 17 -6.74 2.52 -23.05
C TYR A 17 -5.95 2.27 -24.34
N CYS A 18 -5.94 1.04 -24.83
CA CYS A 18 -5.12 0.62 -25.97
C CYS A 18 -5.94 0.31 -27.22
N GLU A 19 -7.29 0.29 -27.12
CA GLU A 19 -8.22 -0.07 -28.21
C GLU A 19 -7.94 -1.47 -28.82
N LYS A 20 -7.41 -2.37 -27.97
CA LYS A 20 -7.05 -3.74 -28.33
C LYS A 20 -7.81 -4.74 -27.49
N GLU A 21 -8.02 -5.94 -28.01
CA GLU A 21 -8.57 -7.07 -27.24
C GLU A 21 -7.43 -7.92 -26.64
N LEU A 22 -7.63 -8.35 -25.39
CA LEU A 22 -6.69 -9.25 -24.72
C LEU A 22 -6.97 -10.68 -25.19
N ILE A 23 -6.07 -11.19 -26.05
CA ILE A 23 -6.07 -12.58 -26.50
C ILE A 23 -5.20 -13.37 -25.53
N ASP A 24 -5.57 -14.63 -25.23
CA ASP A 24 -4.88 -15.50 -24.27
C ASP A 24 -4.84 -14.94 -22.84
N ALA A 25 -5.94 -14.30 -22.39
CA ALA A 25 -6.11 -13.90 -20.99
C ALA A 25 -5.77 -15.07 -20.05
N HIS A 26 -5.09 -14.75 -18.93
CA HIS A 26 -4.52 -15.69 -17.95
C HIS A 26 -3.23 -16.39 -18.39
N SER A 27 -2.66 -16.03 -19.53
CA SER A 27 -1.25 -16.34 -19.80
C SER A 27 -0.37 -15.23 -19.22
N SER A 28 0.65 -15.60 -18.45
CA SER A 28 1.55 -14.65 -17.78
C SER A 28 2.18 -13.64 -18.76
N LYS A 29 2.52 -14.10 -19.96
CA LYS A 29 3.12 -13.24 -21.00
C LYS A 29 2.10 -12.21 -21.53
N ALA A 30 0.91 -12.65 -21.88
CA ALA A 30 -0.12 -11.77 -22.43
C ALA A 30 -0.59 -10.75 -21.38
N ASP A 31 -0.80 -11.18 -20.13
CA ASP A 31 -1.23 -10.32 -19.04
C ASP A 31 -0.16 -9.28 -18.66
N THR A 32 1.13 -9.67 -18.63
CA THR A 32 2.24 -8.76 -18.37
C THR A 32 2.37 -7.71 -19.47
N GLN A 33 2.33 -8.15 -20.74
CA GLN A 33 2.41 -7.24 -21.88
C GLN A 33 1.24 -6.25 -21.90
N ALA A 34 0.02 -6.72 -21.69
CA ALA A 34 -1.17 -5.88 -21.64
C ALA A 34 -1.12 -4.88 -20.47
N THR A 35 -0.65 -5.29 -19.30
CA THR A 35 -0.46 -4.41 -18.14
C THR A 35 0.53 -3.28 -18.44
N PHE A 36 1.64 -3.60 -19.08
CA PHE A 36 2.64 -2.62 -19.48
C PHE A 36 2.08 -1.62 -20.52
N GLU A 37 1.41 -2.10 -21.56
CA GLU A 37 0.80 -1.24 -22.57
C GLU A 37 -0.29 -0.33 -22.00
N VAL A 38 -1.09 -0.83 -21.05
CA VAL A 38 -2.10 -0.01 -20.33
C VAL A 38 -1.42 1.10 -19.54
N LEU A 39 -0.32 0.81 -18.83
CA LEU A 39 0.43 1.83 -18.08
C LEU A 39 0.99 2.89 -19.02
N GLU A 40 1.62 2.50 -20.14
CA GLU A 40 2.13 3.44 -21.13
C GLU A 40 1.02 4.34 -21.69
N ALA A 41 -0.13 3.76 -22.03
CA ALA A 41 -1.28 4.50 -22.53
C ALA A 41 -1.85 5.48 -21.47
N GLN A 42 -1.85 5.09 -20.20
CA GLN A 42 -2.25 5.98 -19.09
C GLN A 42 -1.27 7.16 -18.95
N ILE A 43 0.04 6.92 -18.98
CA ILE A 43 1.05 7.98 -18.89
C ILE A 43 0.91 8.99 -20.04
N LYS A 44 0.63 8.50 -21.25
CA LYS A 44 0.39 9.38 -22.43
C LYS A 44 -0.91 10.16 -22.33
N ARG A 45 -1.95 9.56 -21.76
CA ARG A 45 -3.30 10.15 -21.72
C ARG A 45 -3.47 11.18 -20.61
N TYR A 46 -2.84 10.97 -19.46
CA TYR A 46 -2.99 11.79 -18.28
C TYR A 46 -1.75 12.64 -18.02
N SER A 47 -1.89 13.95 -18.16
CA SER A 47 -0.80 14.93 -18.02
C SER A 47 -0.25 15.06 -16.59
N ASP A 48 -1.02 14.58 -15.60
CA ASP A 48 -0.63 14.55 -14.19
C ASP A 48 0.18 13.30 -13.81
N LEU A 49 0.48 12.42 -14.77
CA LEU A 49 1.38 11.28 -14.60
C LEU A 49 2.76 11.55 -15.20
N GLU A 50 3.78 11.22 -14.45
CA GLU A 50 5.17 11.24 -14.91
C GLU A 50 5.66 9.81 -15.21
N ASN A 51 6.48 9.66 -16.26
CA ASN A 51 7.13 8.39 -16.57
C ASN A 51 8.33 8.17 -15.65
N ASN A 52 8.06 8.03 -14.36
CA ASN A 52 9.04 7.83 -13.31
C ASN A 52 8.49 6.82 -12.29
N VAL A 53 9.27 5.78 -11.96
CA VAL A 53 8.83 4.69 -11.08
C VAL A 53 8.52 5.19 -9.67
N ASP A 54 9.34 6.06 -9.12
CA ASP A 54 9.14 6.61 -7.77
C ASP A 54 7.89 7.49 -7.72
N PHE A 55 7.69 8.32 -8.75
CA PHE A 55 6.48 9.13 -8.88
C PHE A 55 5.23 8.26 -8.98
N LEU A 56 5.22 7.24 -9.86
CA LEU A 56 4.07 6.36 -10.06
C LEU A 56 3.76 5.51 -8.82
N SER A 57 4.81 5.07 -8.11
CA SER A 57 4.67 4.37 -6.83
C SER A 57 3.99 5.25 -5.77
N ASN A 58 4.47 6.47 -5.60
CA ASN A 58 3.87 7.43 -4.65
C ASN A 58 2.45 7.83 -5.06
N PHE A 59 2.21 8.04 -6.34
CA PHE A 59 0.90 8.41 -6.88
C PHE A 59 -0.15 7.30 -6.69
N SER A 60 0.25 6.04 -6.85
CA SER A 60 -0.63 4.88 -6.71
C SER A 60 -0.84 4.44 -5.27
N THR A 61 0.00 4.90 -4.35
CA THR A 61 -0.14 4.58 -2.92
C THR A 61 -1.30 5.38 -2.33
N ARG A 62 -2.44 4.72 -2.13
CA ARG A 62 -3.66 5.35 -1.56
C ARG A 62 -3.53 5.67 -0.08
N ASN A 63 -2.76 4.88 0.65
CA ASN A 63 -2.42 5.09 2.05
C ASN A 63 -0.92 4.94 2.19
N LYS A 64 -0.29 5.83 2.90
CA LYS A 64 1.12 5.70 3.28
C LYS A 64 1.25 4.57 4.31
N SER A 65 1.25 3.32 3.84
CA SER A 65 1.43 2.15 4.70
C SER A 65 2.85 2.09 5.22
N VAL A 66 2.98 1.83 6.50
CA VAL A 66 4.26 1.54 7.16
C VAL A 66 4.61 0.06 6.97
N ASP A 67 3.59 -0.81 6.99
CA ASP A 67 3.72 -2.24 6.73
C ASP A 67 3.00 -2.66 5.44
N LEU A 68 3.36 -3.83 4.90
CA LEU A 68 2.80 -4.33 3.64
C LEU A 68 1.32 -4.67 3.74
N ALA A 69 0.85 -5.06 4.91
CA ALA A 69 -0.54 -5.46 5.13
C ALA A 69 -1.48 -4.27 5.39
N GLY A 70 -0.94 -3.07 5.64
CA GLY A 70 -1.72 -1.87 5.88
C GLY A 70 -2.32 -1.77 7.28
N PHE A 71 -1.83 -2.54 8.26
CA PHE A 71 -2.23 -2.42 9.67
C PHE A 71 -1.64 -1.20 10.35
N ILE A 72 -0.46 -0.76 9.89
CA ILE A 72 0.20 0.45 10.36
C ILE A 72 0.30 1.42 9.19
N ILE A 73 -0.21 2.63 9.36
CA ILE A 73 -0.23 3.68 8.34
C ILE A 73 0.38 4.96 8.90
N TYR A 74 0.93 5.80 8.04
CA TYR A 74 1.33 7.15 8.44
C TYR A 74 0.11 8.08 8.49
N ASP A 75 -0.01 8.87 9.53
CA ASP A 75 -0.96 9.97 9.59
C ASP A 75 -0.48 11.16 8.72
N LYS A 76 -1.26 12.25 8.74
CA LYS A 76 -0.92 13.50 8.03
C LYS A 76 0.41 14.13 8.45
N ASN A 77 0.92 13.79 9.63
CA ASN A 77 2.20 14.27 10.18
C ASN A 77 3.34 13.24 10.01
N ASN A 78 3.13 12.19 9.20
CA ASN A 78 4.05 11.07 9.03
C ASN A 78 4.35 10.29 10.32
N ILE A 79 3.38 10.22 11.24
CA ILE A 79 3.48 9.44 12.47
C ILE A 79 2.84 8.07 12.25
N PRO A 80 3.52 6.95 12.57
CA PRO A 80 2.93 5.62 12.48
C PRO A 80 1.73 5.46 13.42
N CYS A 81 0.59 5.10 12.84
CA CYS A 81 -0.69 4.92 13.56
C CYS A 81 -1.33 3.58 13.21
N PHE A 82 -2.12 3.04 14.11
CA PHE A 82 -2.94 1.88 13.83
C PHE A 82 -4.07 2.22 12.87
N SER A 83 -4.29 1.36 11.87
CA SER A 83 -5.39 1.50 10.90
C SER A 83 -6.63 0.69 11.26
N PHE A 84 -6.60 -0.07 12.35
CA PHE A 84 -7.61 -1.06 12.72
C PHE A 84 -7.91 -1.08 14.22
N GLY A 85 -8.99 -1.76 14.56
CA GLY A 85 -9.39 -2.09 15.94
C GLY A 85 -9.69 -0.89 16.81
N LYS A 86 -9.71 -1.11 18.15
CA LYS A 86 -10.03 -0.08 19.13
C LYS A 86 -9.07 1.11 19.18
N HIS A 87 -7.85 0.92 18.65
CA HIS A 87 -6.80 1.94 18.63
C HIS A 87 -6.62 2.60 17.26
N LYS A 88 -7.57 2.38 16.34
CA LYS A 88 -7.53 3.03 15.03
C LYS A 88 -7.34 4.54 15.14
N GLY A 89 -6.36 5.07 14.40
CA GLY A 89 -6.00 6.48 14.40
C GLY A 89 -5.07 6.92 15.53
N LYS A 90 -4.81 6.06 16.52
CA LYS A 90 -3.84 6.36 17.58
C LYS A 90 -2.42 5.98 17.15
N SER A 91 -1.44 6.79 17.56
CA SER A 91 -0.05 6.49 17.22
C SER A 91 0.46 5.22 17.92
N VAL A 92 1.34 4.50 17.24
CA VAL A 92 1.98 3.30 17.79
C VAL A 92 2.75 3.64 19.06
N ASP A 93 3.45 4.79 19.07
CA ASP A 93 4.21 5.27 20.22
C ASP A 93 3.34 5.51 21.45
N PHE A 94 2.17 6.12 21.26
CA PHE A 94 1.21 6.34 22.35
C PHE A 94 0.76 5.02 22.97
N ILE A 95 0.47 4.01 22.14
CA ILE A 95 0.02 2.70 22.63
C ILE A 95 1.15 1.94 23.33
N ILE A 96 2.39 2.02 22.84
CA ILE A 96 3.56 1.42 23.51
C ILE A 96 3.75 1.99 24.92
N GLU A 97 3.51 3.29 25.10
CA GLU A 97 3.67 3.95 26.41
C GLU A 97 2.51 3.68 27.37
N ASN A 98 1.29 3.76 26.88
CA ASN A 98 0.10 3.76 27.74
C ASN A 98 -0.59 2.39 27.86
N GLU A 99 -0.40 1.51 26.87
CA GLU A 99 -1.00 0.18 26.86
C GLU A 99 0.02 -0.92 26.45
N PRO A 100 1.08 -1.16 27.22
CA PRO A 100 2.10 -2.14 26.88
C PRO A 100 1.55 -3.57 26.74
N GLY A 101 0.46 -3.89 27.45
CA GLY A 101 -0.24 -5.17 27.33
C GLY A 101 -0.86 -5.39 25.95
N TYR A 102 -1.35 -4.33 25.32
CA TYR A 102 -1.86 -4.41 23.94
C TYR A 102 -0.76 -4.76 22.94
N PHE A 103 0.43 -4.21 23.13
CA PHE A 103 1.58 -4.56 22.31
C PHE A 103 1.97 -6.03 22.45
N GLY A 104 1.97 -6.56 23.67
CA GLY A 104 2.19 -7.99 23.94
C GLY A 104 1.14 -8.88 23.24
N TRP A 105 -0.11 -8.46 23.28
CA TRP A 105 -1.19 -9.14 22.56
C TRP A 105 -0.95 -9.14 21.04
N LEU A 106 -0.57 -8.01 20.44
CA LEU A 106 -0.24 -7.91 19.01
C LEU A 106 0.87 -8.88 18.59
N MET A 107 1.90 -9.06 19.43
CA MET A 107 2.99 -9.97 19.14
C MET A 107 2.57 -11.44 19.15
N ASN A 108 1.57 -11.82 19.95
CA ASN A 108 1.05 -13.18 20.06
C ASN A 108 -0.14 -13.46 19.14
N ALA A 109 -0.83 -12.43 18.68
CA ALA A 109 -1.97 -12.56 17.77
C ALA A 109 -1.54 -12.94 16.35
N ASP A 110 -2.50 -13.37 15.53
CA ASP A 110 -2.25 -13.79 14.14
C ASP A 110 -2.13 -12.59 13.21
N PHE A 111 -1.01 -11.88 13.33
CA PHE A 111 -0.60 -10.82 12.41
C PHE A 111 0.58 -11.26 11.54
N PRO A 112 0.71 -10.69 10.31
CA PRO A 112 1.86 -10.99 9.47
C PRO A 112 3.20 -10.71 10.17
N MET A 113 4.17 -11.59 9.96
CA MET A 113 5.50 -11.45 10.57
C MET A 113 6.18 -10.12 10.23
N TYR A 114 5.93 -9.60 9.03
CA TYR A 114 6.47 -8.30 8.63
C TYR A 114 5.89 -7.16 9.49
N THR A 115 4.58 -7.17 9.75
CA THR A 115 3.93 -6.20 10.64
C THR A 115 4.52 -6.28 12.06
N LYS A 116 4.71 -7.48 12.58
CA LYS A 116 5.36 -7.70 13.90
C LYS A 116 6.80 -7.16 13.95
N LYS A 117 7.58 -7.37 12.89
CA LYS A 117 8.93 -6.81 12.76
C LYS A 117 8.94 -5.29 12.78
N ILE A 118 8.02 -4.66 12.06
CA ILE A 118 7.88 -3.18 12.05
C ILE A 118 7.53 -2.67 13.44
N LEU A 119 6.54 -3.26 14.12
CA LEU A 119 6.14 -2.88 15.48
C LEU A 119 7.29 -3.03 16.47
N THR A 120 8.05 -4.12 16.40
CA THR A 120 9.25 -4.34 17.23
C THR A 120 10.30 -3.27 16.97
N LYS A 121 10.54 -2.94 15.70
CA LYS A 121 11.50 -1.88 15.31
C LYS A 121 11.11 -0.51 15.86
N LEU A 122 9.82 -0.15 15.77
CA LEU A 122 9.30 1.10 16.32
C LEU A 122 9.45 1.14 17.85
N ARG A 123 9.18 0.03 18.55
CA ARG A 123 9.36 -0.06 20.01
C ARG A 123 10.82 0.12 20.40
N LEU A 124 11.75 -0.54 19.73
CA LEU A 124 13.18 -0.43 20.01
C LEU A 124 13.70 0.99 19.76
N ALA A 125 13.30 1.63 18.64
CA ALA A 125 13.66 3.00 18.34
C ALA A 125 13.20 3.97 19.45
N LYS A 126 11.97 3.77 19.97
CA LYS A 126 11.46 4.58 21.07
C LYS A 126 12.20 4.37 22.38
N LEU A 127 12.57 3.13 22.70
CA LEU A 127 13.37 2.84 23.89
C LEU A 127 14.77 3.48 23.81
N ASN A 128 15.40 3.41 22.65
CA ASN A 128 16.71 4.02 22.44
C ASN A 128 16.68 5.56 22.51
N ASN A 129 15.60 6.20 22.12
CA ASN A 129 15.44 7.65 22.22
C ASN A 129 15.12 8.14 23.64
N LYS A 130 14.85 7.23 24.60
CA LYS A 130 14.67 7.55 26.03
C LYS A 130 15.96 7.43 26.85
N LEU A 131 17.00 6.88 26.25
CA LEU A 131 18.35 6.78 26.85
C LEU A 131 19.20 7.98 26.44
#